data_ce2276661ccc42fe83276241e5105df8
#
_entry.id   ce2276661ccc42fe83276241e5105df8
#
_cell.length_a   1.000
_cell.length_b   1.000
_cell.length_c   1.000
_cell.angle_alpha   90.00
_cell.angle_beta   90.00
_cell.angle_gamma   90.00
#
_symmetry.space_group_name_H-M   'P 1'
#
loop_
_entity.id
_entity.type
_entity.pdbx_description
1 polymer ?
#
loop_
_entity_poly.entity_id
_entity_poly.type
_entity_poly.pdbx_seq_one_letter_code
_entity_poly.pdbx_strand_id
1 'polypeptide(L)'
;MKFPDSLAKLEDLVVDGDRIAFPSRQVDSYIASALSDFVRVSLIEERVSFTFETVMSDSSKIELLRQAKAAGYRVYVYYVATADGDINVARVAYRASIGGHDVPADKIRSRYKRSLEKLSDAVLLSNRAYIFDNSQDGEPSFAQLAEITEGEDIDIVSDTQPAWFQQYVIDKLT
;
A
#
# COMPACT_ATOMS: atom_id res chain seq x y z
N MET A 1 -11.34 -15.19 -13.73
CA MET A 1 -10.33 -14.57 -12.85
C MET A 1 -9.77 -15.64 -11.92
N LYS A 2 -8.45 -15.74 -11.73
CA LYS A 2 -7.89 -16.65 -10.71
C LYS A 2 -7.92 -15.91 -9.37
N PHE A 3 -8.75 -16.36 -8.46
CA PHE A 3 -8.65 -15.92 -7.08
C PHE A 3 -7.29 -16.32 -6.51
N PRO A 4 -6.66 -15.48 -5.67
CA PRO A 4 -5.41 -15.85 -5.03
C PRO A 4 -5.56 -17.15 -4.24
N ASP A 5 -4.48 -17.94 -4.12
CA ASP A 5 -4.41 -19.15 -3.27
C ASP A 5 -4.82 -18.92 -1.81
N SER A 6 -4.95 -17.65 -1.42
CA SER A 6 -5.47 -17.20 -0.13
C SER A 6 -6.94 -17.58 0.13
N LEU A 7 -7.76 -17.88 -0.89
CA LEU A 7 -9.18 -18.24 -0.68
C LEU A 7 -9.36 -19.60 -0.01
N ALA A 8 -8.42 -20.53 -0.16
CA ALA A 8 -8.44 -21.77 0.60
C ALA A 8 -8.45 -21.53 2.14
N LYS A 9 -8.02 -20.35 2.58
CA LYS A 9 -8.06 -19.94 4.00
C LYS A 9 -9.45 -19.45 4.46
N LEU A 10 -10.41 -19.37 3.56
CA LEU A 10 -11.78 -18.89 3.84
C LEU A 10 -12.81 -20.00 3.81
N GLU A 11 -12.39 -21.29 3.74
CA GLU A 11 -13.27 -22.44 3.58
C GLU A 11 -14.32 -22.61 4.68
N ASP A 12 -14.03 -22.16 5.92
CA ASP A 12 -14.93 -22.22 7.06
C ASP A 12 -15.61 -20.88 7.40
N LEU A 13 -15.57 -19.94 6.45
CA LEU A 13 -16.24 -18.65 6.61
C LEU A 13 -17.76 -18.82 6.63
N VAL A 14 -18.39 -18.25 7.64
CA VAL A 14 -19.85 -18.17 7.76
C VAL A 14 -20.27 -16.71 7.81
N VAL A 15 -21.29 -16.36 7.03
CA VAL A 15 -21.92 -15.03 7.07
C VAL A 15 -23.23 -15.16 7.84
N ASP A 16 -23.35 -14.39 8.93
CA ASP A 16 -24.56 -14.30 9.76
C ASP A 16 -24.95 -12.81 9.87
N GLY A 17 -25.92 -12.41 9.08
CA GLY A 17 -26.34 -11.03 8.95
C GLY A 17 -25.20 -10.12 8.44
N ASP A 18 -24.77 -9.19 9.29
CA ASP A 18 -23.66 -8.24 9.04
C ASP A 18 -22.30 -8.73 9.59
N ARG A 19 -22.24 -9.98 10.07
CA ARG A 19 -21.04 -10.55 10.68
C ARG A 19 -20.43 -11.64 9.83
N ILE A 20 -19.10 -11.67 9.81
CA ILE A 20 -18.30 -12.76 9.27
C ILE A 20 -17.65 -13.49 10.43
N ALA A 21 -17.84 -14.80 10.49
CA ALA A 21 -17.30 -15.65 11.53
C ALA A 21 -16.49 -16.83 10.93
N PHE A 22 -15.54 -17.31 11.69
CA PHE A 22 -14.75 -18.51 11.42
C PHE A 22 -14.91 -19.46 12.61
N PRO A 23 -15.94 -20.35 12.60
CA PRO A 23 -16.30 -21.17 13.78
C PRO A 23 -15.21 -22.15 14.22
N SER A 24 -14.38 -22.61 13.28
CA SER A 24 -13.37 -23.65 13.52
C SER A 24 -11.97 -23.12 13.82
N ARG A 25 -11.76 -21.80 13.78
CA ARG A 25 -10.43 -21.20 13.98
C ARG A 25 -10.47 -19.77 14.51
N GLN A 26 -9.37 -19.36 15.10
CA GLN A 26 -9.15 -17.96 15.45
C GLN A 26 -8.72 -17.15 14.22
N VAL A 27 -9.29 -15.96 14.04
CA VAL A 27 -8.90 -15.03 12.97
C VAL A 27 -7.51 -14.47 13.24
N ASP A 28 -6.57 -14.76 12.35
CA ASP A 28 -5.22 -14.22 12.36
C ASP A 28 -5.01 -13.17 11.24
N SER A 29 -3.81 -12.60 11.19
CA SER A 29 -3.47 -11.60 10.17
C SER A 29 -3.48 -12.17 8.73
N TYR A 30 -3.32 -13.48 8.55
CA TYR A 30 -3.36 -14.12 7.23
C TYR A 30 -4.79 -14.27 6.74
N ILE A 31 -5.72 -14.66 7.62
CA ILE A 31 -7.16 -14.71 7.32
C ILE A 31 -7.68 -13.30 7.02
N ALA A 32 -7.32 -12.31 7.84
CA ALA A 32 -7.71 -10.91 7.63
C ALA A 32 -7.18 -10.38 6.27
N SER A 33 -5.95 -10.73 5.89
CA SER A 33 -5.39 -10.37 4.58
C SER A 33 -6.14 -11.04 3.43
N ALA A 34 -6.42 -12.34 3.53
CA ALA A 34 -7.16 -13.07 2.52
C ALA A 34 -8.57 -12.52 2.30
N LEU A 35 -9.28 -12.21 3.40
CA LEU A 35 -10.60 -11.59 3.33
C LEU A 35 -10.56 -10.20 2.70
N SER A 36 -9.55 -9.39 3.06
CA SER A 36 -9.36 -8.06 2.46
C SER A 36 -9.07 -8.14 0.96
N ASP A 37 -8.28 -9.11 0.52
CA ASP A 37 -7.99 -9.31 -0.90
C ASP A 37 -9.24 -9.81 -1.65
N PHE A 38 -10.03 -10.70 -1.05
CA PHE A 38 -11.32 -11.12 -1.59
C PHE A 38 -12.28 -9.93 -1.81
N VAL A 39 -12.46 -9.10 -0.78
CA VAL A 39 -13.32 -7.91 -0.85
C VAL A 39 -12.86 -6.97 -1.97
N ARG A 40 -11.55 -6.68 -2.10
CA ARG A 40 -11.03 -5.80 -3.15
C ARG A 40 -11.29 -6.35 -4.56
N VAL A 41 -11.10 -7.65 -4.76
CA VAL A 41 -11.38 -8.30 -6.05
C VAL A 41 -12.87 -8.25 -6.37
N SER A 42 -13.73 -8.56 -5.39
CA SER A 42 -15.19 -8.47 -5.57
C SER A 42 -15.65 -7.04 -5.90
N LEU A 43 -15.08 -6.02 -5.25
CA LEU A 43 -15.38 -4.62 -5.57
C LEU A 43 -14.98 -4.25 -7.01
N ILE A 44 -13.87 -4.78 -7.52
CA ILE A 44 -13.47 -4.59 -8.92
C ILE A 44 -14.47 -5.28 -9.86
N GLU A 45 -14.91 -6.49 -9.57
CA GLU A 45 -15.91 -7.23 -10.38
C GLU A 45 -17.25 -6.50 -10.43
N GLU A 46 -17.69 -6.00 -9.28
CA GLU A 46 -18.95 -5.23 -9.14
C GLU A 46 -18.85 -3.78 -9.62
N ARG A 47 -17.67 -3.33 -10.07
CA ARG A 47 -17.40 -1.96 -10.54
C ARG A 47 -17.69 -0.88 -9.50
N VAL A 48 -17.47 -1.17 -8.23
CA VAL A 48 -17.65 -0.24 -7.12
C VAL A 48 -16.34 0.49 -6.85
N SER A 49 -16.36 1.82 -6.81
CA SER A 49 -15.18 2.63 -6.43
C SER A 49 -14.84 2.41 -4.96
N PHE A 50 -13.57 2.24 -4.65
CA PHE A 50 -13.08 2.04 -3.30
C PHE A 50 -11.68 2.60 -3.09
N THR A 51 -11.31 2.79 -1.84
CA THR A 51 -9.95 3.12 -1.42
C THR A 51 -9.43 2.07 -0.43
N PHE A 52 -8.13 1.90 -0.37
CA PHE A 52 -7.50 1.04 0.65
C PHE A 52 -6.09 1.52 0.97
N GLU A 53 -5.66 1.24 2.18
CA GLU A 53 -4.28 1.47 2.61
C GLU A 53 -3.47 0.17 2.56
N THR A 54 -2.21 0.30 2.20
CA THR A 54 -1.28 -0.84 2.15
C THR A 54 0.16 -0.39 2.30
N VAL A 55 0.99 -1.25 2.89
CA VAL A 55 2.47 -1.07 2.86
C VAL A 55 3.03 -1.29 1.46
N MET A 56 2.30 -1.92 0.56
CA MET A 56 2.69 -2.21 -0.84
C MET A 56 4.03 -2.97 -0.95
N SER A 57 4.37 -3.79 0.02
CA SER A 57 5.63 -4.56 0.04
C SER A 57 5.53 -5.92 -0.67
N ASP A 58 4.36 -6.25 -1.21
CA ASP A 58 4.07 -7.47 -1.95
C ASP A 58 3.56 -7.17 -3.36
N SER A 59 3.96 -7.99 -4.34
CA SER A 59 3.58 -7.81 -5.75
C SER A 59 2.09 -8.00 -6.02
N SER A 60 1.34 -8.64 -5.12
CA SER A 60 -0.12 -8.77 -5.23
C SER A 60 -0.82 -7.40 -5.29
N LYS A 61 -0.22 -6.35 -4.69
CA LYS A 61 -0.80 -5.01 -4.73
C LYS A 61 -0.62 -4.33 -6.09
N ILE A 62 0.52 -4.57 -6.75
CA ILE A 62 0.74 -4.12 -8.13
C ILE A 62 -0.20 -4.86 -9.09
N GLU A 63 -0.40 -6.16 -8.88
CA GLU A 63 -1.34 -6.94 -9.67
C GLU A 63 -2.79 -6.46 -9.52
N LEU A 64 -3.20 -6.07 -8.30
CA LEU A 64 -4.50 -5.48 -8.05
C LEU A 64 -4.70 -4.16 -8.81
N LEU A 65 -3.68 -3.28 -8.84
CA LEU A 65 -3.73 -2.04 -9.64
C LEU A 65 -3.86 -2.34 -11.14
N ARG A 66 -3.15 -3.36 -11.64
CA ARG A 66 -3.23 -3.80 -13.04
C ARG A 66 -4.63 -4.31 -13.37
N GLN A 67 -5.24 -5.10 -12.51
CA GLN A 67 -6.61 -5.60 -12.67
C GLN A 67 -7.63 -4.46 -12.65
N ALA A 68 -7.49 -3.50 -11.73
CA ALA A 68 -8.36 -2.33 -11.69
C ALA A 68 -8.26 -1.50 -12.97
N LYS A 69 -7.05 -1.21 -13.45
CA LYS A 69 -6.82 -0.49 -14.72
C LYS A 69 -7.43 -1.24 -15.91
N ALA A 70 -7.22 -2.56 -15.99
CA ALA A 70 -7.82 -3.40 -17.04
C ALA A 70 -9.36 -3.44 -16.99
N ALA A 71 -9.96 -3.32 -15.81
CA ALA A 71 -11.40 -3.21 -15.61
C ALA A 71 -11.94 -1.78 -15.90
N GLY A 72 -11.09 -0.83 -16.30
CA GLY A 72 -11.49 0.53 -16.67
C GLY A 72 -11.58 1.51 -15.49
N TYR A 73 -11.02 1.19 -14.35
CA TYR A 73 -10.92 2.13 -13.24
C TYR A 73 -9.91 3.23 -13.52
N ARG A 74 -10.18 4.41 -12.99
CA ARG A 74 -9.16 5.42 -12.77
C ARG A 74 -8.44 5.13 -11.47
N VAL A 75 -7.14 4.89 -11.55
CA VAL A 75 -6.29 4.52 -10.42
C VAL A 75 -5.57 5.76 -9.91
N TYR A 76 -5.68 6.02 -8.61
CA TYR A 76 -4.98 7.09 -7.90
C TYR A 76 -4.08 6.50 -6.82
N VAL A 77 -2.81 6.90 -6.82
CA VAL A 77 -1.82 6.45 -5.84
C VAL A 77 -1.41 7.63 -4.96
N TYR A 78 -1.54 7.49 -3.65
CA TYR A 78 -0.98 8.41 -2.65
C TYR A 78 0.13 7.66 -1.94
N TYR A 79 1.37 7.97 -2.29
CA TYR A 79 2.52 7.28 -1.72
C TYR A 79 3.22 8.16 -0.69
N VAL A 80 3.36 7.63 0.51
CA VAL A 80 4.01 8.33 1.63
C VAL A 80 5.22 7.51 2.05
N ALA A 81 6.41 8.10 1.95
CA ALA A 81 7.64 7.48 2.45
C ALA A 81 8.36 8.36 3.47
N THR A 82 9.37 7.78 4.07
CA THR A 82 10.35 8.47 4.94
C THR A 82 11.74 8.38 4.30
N ALA A 83 12.65 9.24 4.70
CA ALA A 83 14.02 9.22 4.20
C ALA A 83 14.77 7.93 4.54
N ASP A 84 14.38 7.27 5.64
CA ASP A 84 15.02 6.07 6.16
C ASP A 84 13.98 5.11 6.78
N GLY A 85 14.21 3.81 6.61
CA GLY A 85 13.41 2.76 7.26
C GLY A 85 13.52 2.77 8.80
N ASP A 86 14.57 3.33 9.37
CA ASP A 86 14.76 3.43 10.82
C ASP A 86 13.81 4.44 11.48
N ILE A 87 13.38 5.46 10.75
CA ILE A 87 12.29 6.36 11.18
C ILE A 87 11.00 5.53 11.41
N ASN A 88 10.70 4.62 10.49
CA ASN A 88 9.54 3.74 10.61
C ASN A 88 9.69 2.76 11.78
N VAL A 89 10.91 2.25 12.04
CA VAL A 89 11.18 1.39 13.21
C VAL A 89 10.91 2.14 14.50
N ALA A 90 11.43 3.37 14.65
CA ALA A 90 11.21 4.19 15.83
C ALA A 90 9.72 4.51 16.05
N ARG A 91 9.01 4.87 15.00
CA ARG A 91 7.56 5.17 15.07
C ARG A 91 6.71 3.95 15.44
N VAL A 92 7.06 2.75 14.91
CA VAL A 92 6.38 1.51 15.31
C VAL A 92 6.68 1.15 16.76
N ALA A 93 7.92 1.28 17.21
CA ALA A 93 8.30 1.04 18.61
C ALA A 93 7.55 1.99 19.56
N TYR A 94 7.47 3.29 19.23
CA TYR A 94 6.68 4.26 20.00
C TYR A 94 5.21 3.87 20.05
N ARG A 95 4.60 3.55 18.90
CA ARG A 95 3.20 3.12 18.84
C ARG A 95 2.95 1.86 19.67
N ALA A 96 3.88 0.89 19.64
CA ALA A 96 3.78 -0.33 20.45
C ALA A 96 3.85 -0.02 21.95
N SER A 97 4.68 0.93 22.37
CA SER A 97 4.80 1.35 23.79
C SER A 97 3.51 1.95 24.37
N ILE A 98 2.64 2.49 23.52
CA ILE A 98 1.33 3.06 23.91
C ILE A 98 0.15 2.12 23.58
N GLY A 99 0.41 0.81 23.41
CA GLY A 99 -0.61 -0.22 23.25
C GLY A 99 -0.95 -0.60 21.80
N GLY A 100 -0.20 -0.10 20.82
CA GLY A 100 -0.34 -0.50 19.42
C GLY A 100 0.34 -1.85 19.11
N HIS A 101 0.10 -2.35 17.92
CA HIS A 101 0.71 -3.59 17.44
C HIS A 101 2.19 -3.43 17.17
N ASP A 102 2.99 -4.35 17.70
CA ASP A 102 4.44 -4.42 17.46
C ASP A 102 4.77 -5.20 16.18
N VAL A 103 5.86 -4.79 15.51
CA VAL A 103 6.41 -5.47 14.32
C VAL A 103 7.93 -5.52 14.45
N PRO A 104 8.58 -6.68 14.23
CA PRO A 104 10.04 -6.79 14.27
C PRO A 104 10.73 -5.80 13.34
N ALA A 105 11.81 -5.16 13.82
CA ALA A 105 12.52 -4.09 13.13
C ALA A 105 13.08 -4.51 11.75
N ASP A 106 13.61 -5.72 11.64
CA ASP A 106 14.08 -6.31 10.39
C ASP A 106 12.96 -6.44 9.36
N LYS A 107 11.77 -6.82 9.80
CA LYS A 107 10.56 -6.91 8.96
C LYS A 107 10.10 -5.53 8.49
N ILE A 108 10.20 -4.49 9.32
CA ILE A 108 9.88 -3.12 8.96
C ILE A 108 10.84 -2.63 7.87
N ARG A 109 12.17 -2.75 8.09
CA ARG A 109 13.18 -2.34 7.10
C ARG A 109 13.04 -3.08 5.78
N SER A 110 12.82 -4.40 5.83
CA SER A 110 12.63 -5.23 4.64
C SER A 110 11.37 -4.81 3.85
N ARG A 111 10.26 -4.52 4.52
CA ARG A 111 9.02 -4.05 3.90
C ARG A 111 9.19 -2.65 3.30
N TYR A 112 9.87 -1.74 4.00
CA TYR A 112 10.18 -0.41 3.53
C TYR A 112 10.92 -0.47 2.18
N LYS A 113 12.02 -1.22 2.11
CA LYS A 113 12.79 -1.39 0.87
C LYS A 113 11.93 -1.95 -0.27
N ARG A 114 11.20 -3.07 -0.02
CA ARG A 114 10.33 -3.67 -1.03
C ARG A 114 9.20 -2.77 -1.50
N SER A 115 8.69 -1.89 -0.62
CA SER A 115 7.68 -0.91 -0.98
C SER A 115 8.23 0.12 -1.96
N LEU A 116 9.42 0.66 -1.69
CA LEU A 116 10.10 1.59 -2.59
C LEU A 116 10.41 0.95 -3.95
N GLU A 117 10.88 -0.31 -3.96
CA GLU A 117 11.16 -1.05 -5.20
C GLU A 117 9.92 -1.24 -6.10
N LYS A 118 8.72 -1.12 -5.56
CA LYS A 118 7.44 -1.26 -6.31
C LYS A 118 6.80 0.08 -6.66
N LEU A 119 7.38 1.18 -6.21
CA LEU A 119 6.78 2.50 -6.38
C LEU A 119 6.63 2.88 -7.85
N SER A 120 7.68 2.72 -8.65
CA SER A 120 7.63 3.04 -10.09
C SER A 120 6.57 2.22 -10.82
N ASP A 121 6.43 0.92 -10.51
CA ASP A 121 5.38 0.08 -11.11
C ASP A 121 3.97 0.60 -10.76
N ALA A 122 3.76 1.04 -9.51
CA ALA A 122 2.49 1.58 -9.08
C ALA A 122 2.17 2.91 -9.78
N VAL A 123 3.19 3.78 -9.93
CA VAL A 123 3.06 5.06 -10.64
C VAL A 123 2.69 4.84 -12.10
N LEU A 124 3.39 3.96 -12.82
CA LEU A 124 3.11 3.64 -14.23
C LEU A 124 1.71 3.04 -14.46
N LEU A 125 1.13 2.41 -13.45
CA LEU A 125 -0.24 1.88 -13.49
C LEU A 125 -1.30 2.91 -13.09
N SER A 126 -0.90 4.05 -12.52
CA SER A 126 -1.85 5.06 -12.05
C SER A 126 -2.22 6.07 -13.14
N ASN A 127 -3.41 6.67 -13.02
CA ASN A 127 -3.78 7.87 -13.77
C ASN A 127 -3.21 9.12 -13.09
N ARG A 128 -3.09 9.08 -11.75
CA ARG A 128 -2.37 10.09 -10.98
C ARG A 128 -1.68 9.45 -9.78
N ALA A 129 -0.45 9.87 -9.52
CA ALA A 129 0.28 9.56 -8.32
C ALA A 129 0.71 10.84 -7.59
N TYR A 130 0.49 10.86 -6.29
CA TYR A 130 0.90 11.93 -5.39
C TYR A 130 1.96 11.38 -4.45
N ILE A 131 3.15 11.95 -4.48
CA ILE A 131 4.31 11.45 -3.75
C ILE A 131 4.62 12.39 -2.59
N PHE A 132 4.71 11.83 -1.37
CA PHE A 132 4.91 12.57 -0.14
C PHE A 132 6.11 12.05 0.65
N ASP A 133 6.88 12.97 1.24
CA ASP A 133 7.84 12.67 2.29
C ASP A 133 7.24 12.96 3.67
N ASN A 134 7.40 11.99 4.59
CA ASN A 134 7.00 12.08 5.98
C ASN A 134 8.18 11.79 6.90
N SER A 135 9.34 12.37 6.61
CA SER A 135 10.56 12.15 7.40
C SER A 135 10.63 13.00 8.63
N GLN A 136 10.01 14.18 8.58
CA GLN A 136 10.07 15.15 9.66
C GLN A 136 8.94 14.95 10.67
N ASP A 137 9.22 15.27 11.93
CA ASP A 137 8.22 15.39 12.97
C ASP A 137 7.75 16.86 13.04
N GLY A 138 6.45 17.07 13.26
CA GLY A 138 5.85 18.41 13.36
C GLY A 138 4.76 18.67 12.33
N GLU A 139 4.34 19.92 12.23
CA GLU A 139 3.30 20.37 11.27
C GLU A 139 3.92 21.30 10.20
N PRO A 140 3.67 21.06 8.90
CA PRO A 140 2.97 19.89 8.36
C PRO A 140 3.86 18.64 8.37
N SER A 141 3.30 17.50 8.76
CA SER A 141 4.04 16.23 8.83
C SER A 141 4.27 15.57 7.45
N PHE A 142 3.60 16.08 6.41
CA PHE A 142 3.71 15.58 5.05
C PHE A 142 4.16 16.70 4.11
N ALA A 143 5.30 16.49 3.43
CA ALA A 143 5.73 17.34 2.33
C ALA A 143 5.39 16.66 1.00
N GLN A 144 4.54 17.28 0.18
CA GLN A 144 4.33 16.78 -1.17
C GLN A 144 5.58 17.06 -2.01
N LEU A 145 6.12 16.03 -2.64
CA LEU A 145 7.31 16.11 -3.49
C LEU A 145 6.95 16.28 -4.96
N ALA A 146 5.96 15.50 -5.43
CA ALA A 146 5.55 15.54 -6.82
C ALA A 146 4.09 15.09 -7.00
N GLU A 147 3.52 15.52 -8.12
CA GLU A 147 2.35 14.93 -8.76
C GLU A 147 2.80 14.32 -10.10
N ILE A 148 2.33 13.10 -10.41
CA ILE A 148 2.68 12.40 -11.65
C ILE A 148 1.39 12.01 -12.35
N THR A 149 1.23 12.42 -13.60
CA THR A 149 0.05 12.15 -14.42
C THR A 149 0.37 11.08 -15.46
N GLU A 150 -0.49 10.07 -15.55
CA GLU A 150 -0.43 8.91 -16.49
C GLU A 150 0.92 8.17 -16.44
N GLY A 151 1.69 8.29 -15.34
CA GLY A 151 2.99 7.66 -15.16
C GLY A 151 4.15 8.33 -15.91
N GLU A 152 3.93 9.44 -16.60
CA GLU A 152 4.90 10.08 -17.52
C GLU A 152 5.17 11.54 -17.14
N ASP A 153 4.13 12.36 -16.97
CA ASP A 153 4.28 13.78 -16.66
C ASP A 153 4.55 13.99 -15.18
N ILE A 154 5.77 14.40 -14.85
CA ILE A 154 6.22 14.62 -13.47
C ILE A 154 6.24 16.12 -13.16
N ASP A 155 5.34 16.57 -12.30
CA ASP A 155 5.35 17.93 -11.74
C ASP A 155 5.96 17.90 -10.33
N ILE A 156 7.18 18.42 -10.19
CA ILE A 156 7.91 18.49 -8.94
C ILE A 156 7.47 19.76 -8.21
N VAL A 157 6.87 19.60 -7.04
CA VAL A 157 6.29 20.70 -6.25
C VAL A 157 7.14 21.11 -5.04
N SER A 158 8.19 20.32 -4.72
CA SER A 158 9.09 20.58 -3.58
C SER A 158 10.49 20.94 -4.04
N ASP A 159 11.08 21.95 -3.41
CA ASP A 159 12.50 22.30 -3.59
C ASP A 159 13.45 21.25 -2.98
N THR A 160 12.97 20.44 -2.06
CA THR A 160 13.74 19.40 -1.37
C THR A 160 13.39 18.04 -1.94
N GLN A 161 14.38 17.33 -2.46
CA GLN A 161 14.22 16.00 -3.03
C GLN A 161 15.04 14.98 -2.21
N PRO A 162 14.39 14.14 -1.39
CA PRO A 162 15.08 13.08 -0.66
C PRO A 162 15.73 12.07 -1.61
N ALA A 163 16.84 11.44 -1.19
CA ALA A 163 17.57 10.48 -2.02
C ALA A 163 16.69 9.31 -2.50
N TRP A 164 15.73 8.85 -1.68
CA TRP A 164 14.81 7.79 -2.09
C TRP A 164 13.88 8.23 -3.25
N PHE A 165 13.47 9.50 -3.27
CA PHE A 165 12.62 10.03 -4.35
C PHE A 165 13.40 10.05 -5.66
N GLN A 166 14.65 10.54 -5.65
CA GLN A 166 15.51 10.50 -6.82
C GLN A 166 15.69 9.06 -7.32
N GLN A 167 16.09 8.14 -6.45
CA GLN A 167 16.44 6.75 -6.79
C GLN A 167 15.25 5.92 -7.29
N TYR A 168 14.07 6.05 -6.65
CA TYR A 168 12.93 5.14 -6.89
C TYR A 168 11.80 5.77 -7.71
N VAL A 169 11.86 7.07 -7.97
CA VAL A 169 10.90 7.78 -8.83
C VAL A 169 11.61 8.36 -10.03
N ILE A 170 12.47 9.36 -9.85
CA ILE A 170 13.06 10.11 -10.97
C ILE A 170 13.89 9.18 -11.84
N ASP A 171 14.90 8.48 -11.30
CA ASP A 171 15.79 7.59 -12.06
C ASP A 171 15.07 6.37 -12.69
N LYS A 172 13.82 6.13 -12.34
CA LYS A 172 13.03 5.01 -12.86
C LYS A 172 12.01 5.40 -13.91
N LEU A 173 11.60 6.67 -13.94
CA LEU A 173 10.57 7.17 -14.84
C LEU A 173 11.15 8.09 -15.94
N THR A 174 12.38 8.55 -15.79
CA THR A 174 13.12 9.35 -16.77
C THR A 174 14.25 8.55 -17.41
#